data_088f433dc182ed03396cb04a7f185b17
#
_entry.id   088f433dc182ed03396cb04a7f185b17
#
_cell.length_a   1.000
_cell.length_b   1.000
_cell.length_c   1.000
_cell.angle_alpha   90.00
_cell.angle_beta   90.00
_cell.angle_gamma   90.00
#
_symmetry.space_group_name_H-M   'P 1'
#
loop_
_entity.id
_entity.type
_entity.pdbx_description
1 polymer ?
#
loop_
_entity_poly.entity_id
_entity_poly.type
_entity_poly.pdbx_seq_one_letter_code
_entity_poly.pdbx_strand_id
1 'polypeptide(L)'
;PTYVNEDETPVIPNNIHSVSEDKEGNIWLSTSTGPLYLTPADVQNGRVTQHKVPRNDGTDLADYLLTNVEIRCVRADGANRKWIGTSDGVFLISADCNTMVQHFTVNNSSLLSNVVNDILVDQNSNIVYFATDNGLCSYASDATQPAEAMDKDNVYAYPNPVTPDYTGDVTIVGLSFDADVKIVTSNGVLVNSGRSTGGTYRWLSLIH
;
A
#
# COMPACT_ATOMS: atom_id res chain seq x y z
N PRO A 1 -7.96 -8.07 -25.25
CA PRO A 1 -6.83 -8.12 -24.30
C PRO A 1 -6.29 -9.55 -24.20
N THR A 2 -5.00 -9.65 -23.97
CA THR A 2 -4.30 -10.92 -23.70
C THR A 2 -4.01 -10.96 -22.20
N TYR A 3 -4.44 -12.04 -21.53
CA TYR A 3 -4.23 -12.23 -20.11
C TYR A 3 -3.12 -13.26 -19.90
N VAL A 4 -2.04 -12.86 -19.28
CA VAL A 4 -0.87 -13.71 -19.04
C VAL A 4 -0.30 -13.45 -17.65
N ASN A 5 0.48 -14.39 -17.13
CA ASN A 5 1.36 -14.10 -15.99
C ASN A 5 2.71 -13.54 -16.49
N GLU A 6 3.58 -13.15 -15.58
CA GLU A 6 4.91 -12.62 -15.96
C GLU A 6 5.83 -13.68 -16.62
N ASP A 7 5.49 -14.96 -16.58
CA ASP A 7 6.15 -16.03 -17.31
C ASP A 7 5.50 -16.34 -18.66
N GLU A 8 4.66 -15.42 -19.20
CA GLU A 8 3.91 -15.53 -20.48
C GLU A 8 2.92 -16.70 -20.53
N THR A 9 2.59 -17.31 -19.40
CA THR A 9 1.55 -18.35 -19.35
C THR A 9 0.16 -17.73 -19.37
N PRO A 10 -0.77 -18.21 -20.20
CA PRO A 10 -2.13 -17.69 -20.22
C PRO A 10 -2.85 -17.80 -18.88
N VAL A 11 -3.51 -16.72 -18.48
CA VAL A 11 -4.35 -16.64 -17.28
C VAL A 11 -5.79 -16.44 -17.71
N ILE A 12 -6.72 -17.10 -17.04
CA ILE A 12 -8.16 -16.94 -17.30
C ILE A 12 -8.75 -16.09 -16.17
N PRO A 13 -9.03 -14.80 -16.41
CA PRO A 13 -9.72 -13.98 -15.43
C PRO A 13 -11.19 -14.34 -15.42
N ASN A 14 -11.60 -15.19 -14.49
CA ASN A 14 -13.03 -15.43 -14.26
C ASN A 14 -13.57 -14.28 -13.43
N ASN A 15 -14.63 -13.63 -13.90
CA ASN A 15 -15.30 -12.50 -13.23
C ASN A 15 -14.35 -11.34 -12.83
N ILE A 16 -14.56 -10.21 -13.44
CA ILE A 16 -13.91 -8.96 -13.04
C ILE A 16 -14.89 -8.20 -12.14
N HIS A 17 -14.55 -8.04 -10.87
CA HIS A 17 -15.41 -7.43 -9.87
C HIS A 17 -15.23 -5.92 -9.77
N SER A 18 -14.01 -5.42 -9.94
CA SER A 18 -13.66 -4.02 -9.74
C SER A 18 -12.43 -3.65 -10.59
N VAL A 19 -12.36 -2.38 -10.91
CA VAL A 19 -11.22 -1.77 -11.61
C VAL A 19 -10.78 -0.53 -10.82
N SER A 20 -9.49 -0.32 -10.67
CA SER A 20 -8.94 0.85 -10.01
C SER A 20 -7.59 1.24 -10.61
N GLU A 21 -7.19 2.48 -10.39
CA GLU A 21 -5.89 3.00 -10.79
C GLU A 21 -5.00 3.19 -9.55
N ASP A 22 -3.71 2.91 -9.70
CA ASP A 22 -2.73 3.19 -8.67
C ASP A 22 -1.97 4.52 -8.93
N LYS A 23 -1.02 4.88 -8.06
CA LYS A 23 -0.29 6.16 -8.15
C LYS A 23 0.70 6.23 -9.32
N GLU A 24 1.03 5.12 -9.94
CA GLU A 24 1.90 5.02 -11.12
C GLU A 24 1.09 4.96 -12.43
N GLY A 25 -0.25 5.02 -12.34
CA GLY A 25 -1.14 4.93 -13.49
C GLY A 25 -1.38 3.49 -13.96
N ASN A 26 -0.98 2.48 -13.17
CA ASN A 26 -1.33 1.09 -13.49
C ASN A 26 -2.81 0.85 -13.18
N ILE A 27 -3.48 0.14 -14.08
CA ILE A 27 -4.88 -0.25 -13.93
C ILE A 27 -4.93 -1.64 -13.31
N TRP A 28 -5.55 -1.77 -12.16
CA TRP A 28 -5.73 -3.02 -11.42
C TRP A 28 -7.12 -3.59 -11.67
N LEU A 29 -7.17 -4.89 -11.94
CA LEU A 29 -8.40 -5.67 -12.11
C LEU A 29 -8.54 -6.64 -10.95
N SER A 30 -9.66 -6.56 -10.25
CA SER A 30 -10.03 -7.51 -9.21
C SER A 30 -10.75 -8.70 -9.85
N THR A 31 -10.19 -9.90 -9.78
CA THR A 31 -10.76 -11.09 -10.40
C THR A 31 -10.95 -12.23 -9.40
N SER A 32 -11.71 -13.26 -9.79
CA SER A 32 -11.90 -14.45 -8.94
C SER A 32 -10.66 -15.35 -8.83
N THR A 33 -9.61 -15.08 -9.60
CA THR A 33 -8.41 -15.93 -9.67
C THR A 33 -7.14 -15.20 -9.20
N GLY A 34 -7.28 -14.01 -8.65
CA GLY A 34 -6.19 -13.15 -8.20
C GLY A 34 -6.25 -11.75 -8.83
N PRO A 35 -5.47 -10.79 -8.37
CA PRO A 35 -5.39 -9.48 -8.97
C PRO A 35 -4.56 -9.52 -10.24
N LEU A 36 -5.02 -8.78 -11.26
CA LEU A 36 -4.29 -8.55 -12.50
C LEU A 36 -4.06 -7.06 -12.68
N TYR A 37 -3.05 -6.67 -13.45
CA TYR A 37 -2.77 -5.27 -13.72
C TYR A 37 -2.33 -5.03 -15.17
N LEU A 38 -2.45 -3.77 -15.60
CA LEU A 38 -1.91 -3.24 -16.85
C LEU A 38 -1.11 -1.99 -16.52
N THR A 39 0.09 -1.90 -17.07
CA THR A 39 0.83 -0.64 -17.06
C THR A 39 0.28 0.33 -18.12
N PRO A 40 0.58 1.64 -18.05
CA PRO A 40 0.22 2.59 -19.11
C PRO A 40 0.68 2.15 -20.51
N ALA A 41 1.83 1.47 -20.61
CA ALA A 41 2.33 0.91 -21.86
C ALA A 41 1.50 -0.30 -22.34
N ASP A 42 1.03 -1.13 -21.42
CA ASP A 42 0.25 -2.32 -21.73
C ASP A 42 -1.18 -2.00 -22.20
N VAL A 43 -1.73 -0.85 -21.78
CA VAL A 43 -3.06 -0.40 -22.23
C VAL A 43 -3.14 -0.33 -23.76
N GLN A 44 -2.08 0.14 -24.42
CA GLN A 44 -2.03 0.23 -25.90
C GLN A 44 -1.95 -1.16 -26.55
N ASN A 45 -1.26 -2.11 -25.91
CA ASN A 45 -1.05 -3.46 -26.43
C ASN A 45 -2.16 -4.42 -26.00
N GLY A 46 -3.05 -4.00 -25.09
CA GLY A 46 -4.11 -4.85 -24.54
C GLY A 46 -3.59 -6.04 -23.73
N ARG A 47 -2.40 -5.90 -23.12
CA ARG A 47 -1.79 -6.93 -22.27
C ARG A 47 -2.22 -6.72 -20.82
N VAL A 48 -2.68 -7.79 -20.18
CA VAL A 48 -3.05 -7.81 -18.75
C VAL A 48 -2.20 -8.86 -18.06
N THR A 49 -1.51 -8.49 -16.99
CA THR A 49 -0.47 -9.32 -16.38
C THR A 49 -0.82 -9.68 -14.94
N GLN A 50 -0.49 -10.91 -14.53
CA GLN A 50 -0.50 -11.34 -13.13
C GLN A 50 0.91 -11.20 -12.56
N HIS A 51 1.04 -10.43 -11.46
CA HIS A 51 2.31 -10.11 -10.83
C HIS A 51 2.95 -11.32 -10.15
N LYS A 52 4.26 -11.49 -10.36
CA LYS A 52 5.08 -12.55 -9.79
C LYS A 52 5.72 -12.06 -8.48
N VAL A 53 5.56 -12.82 -7.41
CA VAL A 53 6.05 -12.48 -6.07
C VAL A 53 7.15 -13.47 -5.67
N PRO A 54 8.35 -13.02 -5.30
CA PRO A 54 9.41 -13.92 -4.82
C PRO A 54 8.99 -14.61 -3.52
N ARG A 55 9.33 -15.88 -3.37
CA ARG A 55 9.17 -16.59 -2.11
C ARG A 55 10.27 -16.17 -1.14
N ASN A 56 9.88 -15.81 0.08
CA ASN A 56 10.82 -15.47 1.15
C ASN A 56 11.22 -16.71 1.97
N ASP A 57 11.42 -17.86 1.31
CA ASP A 57 11.77 -19.14 1.92
C ASP A 57 13.23 -19.57 1.68
N GLY A 58 14.05 -18.65 1.12
CA GLY A 58 15.45 -18.92 0.79
C GLY A 58 15.65 -19.66 -0.53
N THR A 59 14.60 -19.85 -1.33
CA THR A 59 14.66 -20.40 -2.68
C THR A 59 14.56 -19.28 -3.73
N ASP A 60 15.03 -19.54 -4.95
CA ASP A 60 14.85 -18.66 -6.11
C ASP A 60 13.45 -18.84 -6.78
N LEU A 61 12.51 -19.47 -6.04
CA LEU A 61 11.16 -19.70 -6.53
C LEU A 61 10.27 -18.47 -6.30
N ALA A 62 9.25 -18.34 -7.12
CA ALA A 62 8.26 -17.28 -7.01
C ALA A 62 6.83 -17.86 -7.18
N ASP A 63 5.89 -17.18 -6.57
CA ASP A 63 4.45 -17.40 -6.75
C ASP A 63 3.84 -16.20 -7.46
N TYR A 64 2.55 -16.23 -7.74
CA TYR A 64 1.81 -15.08 -8.26
C TYR A 64 0.98 -14.45 -7.15
N LEU A 65 0.91 -13.13 -7.16
CA LEU A 65 0.23 -12.34 -6.14
C LEU A 65 -1.21 -12.85 -5.94
N LEU A 66 -1.50 -13.32 -4.72
CA LEU A 66 -2.80 -13.83 -4.29
C LEU A 66 -3.50 -14.74 -5.32
N THR A 67 -2.74 -15.64 -5.95
CA THR A 67 -3.28 -16.56 -6.94
C THR A 67 -4.36 -17.47 -6.32
N ASN A 68 -5.44 -17.71 -7.05
CA ASN A 68 -6.62 -18.45 -6.60
C ASN A 68 -7.37 -17.82 -5.41
N VAL A 69 -7.12 -16.57 -5.08
CA VAL A 69 -7.91 -15.81 -4.12
C VAL A 69 -8.93 -14.97 -4.89
N GLU A 70 -10.19 -14.98 -4.45
CA GLU A 70 -11.22 -14.11 -5.00
C GLU A 70 -10.98 -12.67 -4.54
N ILE A 71 -10.58 -11.82 -5.47
CA ILE A 71 -10.34 -10.40 -5.22
C ILE A 71 -11.61 -9.63 -5.53
N ARG A 72 -12.14 -8.90 -4.56
CA ARG A 72 -13.34 -8.08 -4.70
C ARG A 72 -13.02 -6.64 -5.07
N CYS A 73 -11.98 -6.07 -4.47
CA CYS A 73 -11.50 -4.73 -4.79
C CYS A 73 -10.00 -4.58 -4.54
N VAL A 74 -9.38 -3.67 -5.27
CA VAL A 74 -8.00 -3.19 -5.05
C VAL A 74 -8.06 -1.67 -4.95
N ARG A 75 -7.39 -1.07 -3.96
CA ARG A 75 -7.27 0.39 -3.79
C ARG A 75 -5.86 0.76 -3.40
N ALA A 76 -5.28 1.74 -4.08
CA ALA A 76 -3.97 2.28 -3.72
C ALA A 76 -4.10 3.37 -2.66
N ASP A 77 -3.22 3.37 -1.67
CA ASP A 77 -3.10 4.45 -0.69
C ASP A 77 -2.08 5.53 -1.12
N GLY A 78 -1.83 6.50 -0.26
CA GLY A 78 -0.91 7.60 -0.52
C GLY A 78 0.53 7.17 -0.76
N ALA A 79 0.94 6.00 -0.25
CA ALA A 79 2.24 5.38 -0.46
C ALA A 79 2.26 4.37 -1.62
N ASN A 80 1.22 4.33 -2.45
CA ASN A 80 1.03 3.36 -3.52
C ASN A 80 0.97 1.90 -3.05
N ARG A 81 0.76 1.64 -1.76
CA ARG A 81 0.50 0.29 -1.27
C ARG A 81 -0.89 -0.13 -1.72
N LYS A 82 -1.09 -1.41 -1.94
CA LYS A 82 -2.36 -1.95 -2.42
C LYS A 82 -3.14 -2.57 -1.27
N TRP A 83 -4.30 -1.99 -0.99
CA TRP A 83 -5.32 -2.54 -0.10
C TRP A 83 -6.22 -3.45 -0.92
N ILE A 84 -6.21 -4.74 -0.64
CA ILE A 84 -6.90 -5.76 -1.42
C ILE A 84 -7.98 -6.41 -0.56
N GLY A 85 -9.25 -6.18 -0.90
CA GLY A 85 -10.41 -6.78 -0.26
C GLY A 85 -10.74 -8.12 -0.89
N THR A 86 -10.95 -9.13 -0.06
CA THR A 86 -11.20 -10.51 -0.45
C THR A 86 -12.34 -11.15 0.35
N SER A 87 -12.63 -12.42 0.12
CA SER A 87 -13.48 -13.24 0.98
C SER A 87 -12.76 -13.77 2.23
N ASP A 88 -11.45 -13.56 2.33
CA ASP A 88 -10.59 -13.99 3.47
C ASP A 88 -9.90 -12.80 4.17
N GLY A 89 -10.55 -11.66 4.23
CA GLY A 89 -10.06 -10.45 4.87
C GLY A 89 -9.47 -9.44 3.91
N VAL A 90 -8.61 -8.58 4.45
CA VAL A 90 -7.92 -7.51 3.72
C VAL A 90 -6.43 -7.77 3.72
N PHE A 91 -5.83 -7.75 2.54
CA PHE A 91 -4.38 -7.79 2.39
C PHE A 91 -3.85 -6.38 2.10
N LEU A 92 -2.85 -5.96 2.84
CA LEU A 92 -2.04 -4.79 2.56
C LEU A 92 -0.72 -5.24 1.95
N ILE A 93 -0.50 -4.84 0.70
CA ILE A 93 0.68 -5.21 -0.08
C ILE A 93 1.55 -3.97 -0.30
N SER A 94 2.87 -4.15 -0.30
CA SER A 94 3.85 -3.08 -0.56
C SER A 94 3.63 -2.42 -1.93
N ALA A 95 4.20 -1.23 -2.13
CA ALA A 95 4.05 -0.47 -3.37
C ALA A 95 4.54 -1.24 -4.60
N ASP A 96 5.65 -1.97 -4.45
CA ASP A 96 6.26 -2.83 -5.48
C ASP A 96 5.57 -4.20 -5.63
N CYS A 97 4.53 -4.47 -4.84
CA CYS A 97 3.78 -5.72 -4.80
C CYS A 97 4.55 -6.99 -4.40
N ASN A 98 5.79 -6.87 -3.94
CA ASN A 98 6.66 -8.00 -3.60
C ASN A 98 6.51 -8.49 -2.15
N THR A 99 5.91 -7.68 -1.27
CA THR A 99 5.81 -7.99 0.15
C THR A 99 4.38 -7.83 0.66
N MET A 100 3.87 -8.85 1.33
CA MET A 100 2.67 -8.73 2.14
C MET A 100 3.02 -7.99 3.43
N VAL A 101 2.55 -6.75 3.56
CA VAL A 101 2.79 -5.91 4.75
C VAL A 101 1.95 -6.40 5.91
N GLN A 102 0.66 -6.69 5.65
CA GLN A 102 -0.26 -7.16 6.69
C GLN A 102 -1.46 -7.87 6.07
N HIS A 103 -1.99 -8.86 6.79
CA HIS A 103 -3.26 -9.51 6.49
C HIS A 103 -4.20 -9.30 7.67
N PHE A 104 -5.29 -8.58 7.44
CA PHE A 104 -6.33 -8.28 8.43
C PHE A 104 -7.46 -9.29 8.32
N THR A 105 -7.80 -9.90 9.44
CA THR A 105 -8.92 -10.82 9.59
C THR A 105 -9.70 -10.51 10.87
N VAL A 106 -10.88 -11.07 11.03
CA VAL A 106 -11.65 -10.97 12.29
C VAL A 106 -10.92 -11.49 13.51
N ASN A 107 -9.90 -12.35 13.32
CA ASN A 107 -9.14 -12.95 14.41
C ASN A 107 -7.97 -12.09 14.91
N ASN A 108 -7.48 -11.15 14.09
CA ASN A 108 -6.28 -10.35 14.39
C ASN A 108 -6.51 -8.85 14.30
N SER A 109 -7.73 -8.40 14.01
CA SER A 109 -8.07 -7.00 13.84
C SER A 109 -9.51 -6.72 14.27
N SER A 110 -9.94 -5.45 14.18
CA SER A 110 -11.33 -5.04 14.41
C SER A 110 -12.21 -5.18 13.15
N LEU A 111 -11.80 -6.01 12.19
CA LEU A 111 -12.60 -6.29 11.01
C LEU A 111 -13.90 -7.01 11.42
N LEU A 112 -15.05 -6.57 10.90
CA LEU A 112 -16.36 -7.11 11.30
C LEU A 112 -16.71 -8.41 10.59
N SER A 113 -16.13 -8.65 9.40
CA SER A 113 -16.24 -9.89 8.63
C SER A 113 -15.01 -10.06 7.75
N ASN A 114 -14.59 -11.30 7.49
CA ASN A 114 -13.55 -11.57 6.50
C ASN A 114 -14.03 -11.34 5.06
N VAL A 115 -15.33 -11.32 4.83
CA VAL A 115 -15.88 -10.98 3.51
C VAL A 115 -15.92 -9.48 3.34
N VAL A 116 -14.97 -8.95 2.59
CA VAL A 116 -14.78 -7.52 2.35
C VAL A 116 -15.23 -7.19 0.93
N ASN A 117 -16.30 -6.42 0.81
CA ASN A 117 -16.95 -6.13 -0.45
C ASN A 117 -16.32 -4.95 -1.18
N ASP A 118 -15.93 -3.90 -0.44
CA ASP A 118 -15.25 -2.74 -1.00
C ASP A 118 -14.36 -2.06 0.04
N ILE A 119 -13.41 -1.26 -0.45
CA ILE A 119 -12.46 -0.49 0.35
C ILE A 119 -12.46 0.95 -0.17
N LEU A 120 -12.48 1.91 0.73
CA LEU A 120 -12.26 3.31 0.45
C LEU A 120 -11.03 3.79 1.24
N VAL A 121 -10.05 4.34 0.54
CA VAL A 121 -8.91 5.04 1.15
C VAL A 121 -9.22 6.53 1.16
N ASP A 122 -9.51 7.10 2.32
CA ASP A 122 -9.62 8.54 2.47
C ASP A 122 -8.21 9.12 2.64
N GLN A 123 -7.71 9.70 1.57
CA GLN A 123 -6.35 10.22 1.52
C GLN A 123 -6.18 11.51 2.34
N ASN A 124 -7.27 12.19 2.74
CA ASN A 124 -7.21 13.41 3.54
C ASN A 124 -7.10 13.11 5.04
N SER A 125 -7.81 12.09 5.50
CA SER A 125 -7.83 11.70 6.92
C SER A 125 -6.90 10.54 7.26
N ASN A 126 -6.29 9.89 6.26
CA ASN A 126 -5.51 8.65 6.38
C ASN A 126 -6.31 7.48 6.95
N ILE A 127 -7.61 7.52 6.80
CA ILE A 127 -8.49 6.45 7.24
C ILE A 127 -8.84 5.57 6.06
N VAL A 128 -8.72 4.27 6.25
CA VAL A 128 -9.19 3.26 5.30
C VAL A 128 -10.47 2.66 5.83
N TYR A 129 -11.53 2.69 5.04
CA TYR A 129 -12.84 2.14 5.36
C TYR A 129 -13.02 0.80 4.65
N PHE A 130 -13.54 -0.18 5.37
CA PHE A 130 -13.84 -1.52 4.85
C PHE A 130 -15.34 -1.77 4.91
N ALA A 131 -15.96 -1.94 3.75
CA ALA A 131 -17.35 -2.39 3.63
C ALA A 131 -17.36 -3.92 3.67
N THR A 132 -17.91 -4.49 4.72
CA THR A 132 -17.96 -5.94 4.95
C THR A 132 -19.41 -6.43 4.97
N ASP A 133 -19.62 -7.75 4.91
CA ASP A 133 -20.97 -8.33 5.03
C ASP A 133 -21.63 -8.01 6.38
N ASN A 134 -20.85 -7.71 7.41
CA ASN A 134 -21.35 -7.41 8.77
C ASN A 134 -21.30 -5.90 9.12
N GLY A 135 -21.09 -5.04 8.13
CA GLY A 135 -21.11 -3.59 8.32
C GLY A 135 -19.82 -2.90 7.91
N LEU A 136 -19.72 -1.62 8.28
CA LEU A 136 -18.60 -0.74 7.97
C LEU A 136 -17.66 -0.66 9.15
N CYS A 137 -16.37 -0.86 8.91
CA CYS A 137 -15.31 -0.57 9.88
C CYS A 137 -14.19 0.27 9.24
N SER A 138 -13.28 0.77 10.06
CA SER A 138 -12.20 1.65 9.60
C SER A 138 -10.88 1.32 10.28
N TYR A 139 -9.80 1.70 9.62
CA TYR A 139 -8.43 1.56 10.09
C TYR A 139 -7.66 2.85 9.85
N ALA A 140 -6.94 3.33 10.87
CA ALA A 140 -6.04 4.47 10.74
C ALA A 140 -4.72 4.02 10.10
N SER A 141 -4.54 4.38 8.83
CA SER A 141 -3.33 4.07 8.07
C SER A 141 -2.20 5.04 8.44
N ASP A 142 -0.97 4.59 8.27
CA ASP A 142 0.24 5.41 8.38
C ASP A 142 0.64 6.10 7.06
N ALA A 143 0.03 5.73 5.93
CA ALA A 143 0.26 6.36 4.64
C ALA A 143 -0.65 7.57 4.46
N THR A 144 -0.06 8.72 4.18
CA THR A 144 -0.77 9.97 3.91
C THR A 144 -0.70 10.34 2.43
N GLN A 145 -1.56 11.26 2.01
CA GLN A 145 -1.48 11.83 0.66
C GLN A 145 -0.15 12.59 0.51
N PRO A 146 0.68 12.24 -0.49
CA PRO A 146 1.90 12.98 -0.76
C PRO A 146 1.57 14.38 -1.31
N ALA A 147 2.43 15.34 -1.02
CA ALA A 147 2.38 16.65 -1.66
C ALA A 147 2.78 16.53 -3.14
N GLU A 148 2.10 17.24 -4.04
CA GLU A 148 2.46 17.29 -5.47
C GLU A 148 3.86 17.85 -5.68
N ALA A 149 4.24 18.83 -4.86
CA ALA A 149 5.60 19.38 -4.79
C ALA A 149 5.94 19.70 -3.33
N MET A 150 7.19 19.44 -2.92
CA MET A 150 7.64 19.82 -1.60
C MET A 150 7.77 21.34 -1.51
N ASP A 151 7.11 21.91 -0.50
CA ASP A 151 7.25 23.32 -0.12
C ASP A 151 7.81 23.36 1.30
N LYS A 152 8.91 24.11 1.49
CA LYS A 152 9.59 24.26 2.78
C LYS A 152 8.66 24.78 3.89
N ASP A 153 7.61 25.54 3.53
CA ASP A 153 6.68 26.12 4.49
C ASP A 153 5.61 25.11 4.93
N ASN A 154 5.43 24.03 4.17
CA ASN A 154 4.49 22.94 4.45
C ASN A 154 5.17 21.69 5.02
N VAL A 155 6.51 21.60 4.96
CA VAL A 155 7.25 20.48 5.55
C VAL A 155 7.61 20.82 6.99
N TYR A 156 7.07 20.05 7.94
CA TYR A 156 7.38 20.23 9.37
C TYR A 156 7.38 18.90 10.11
N ALA A 157 8.00 18.89 11.28
CA ALA A 157 8.04 17.73 12.18
C ALA A 157 7.24 18.00 13.45
N TYR A 158 6.58 16.95 13.98
CA TYR A 158 5.95 17.01 15.30
C TYR A 158 6.11 15.69 16.07
N PRO A 159 6.14 15.73 17.43
CA PRO A 159 6.19 16.95 18.24
C PRO A 159 7.50 17.71 18.02
N ASN A 160 7.44 19.06 18.13
CA ASN A 160 8.59 19.93 18.07
C ASN A 160 8.38 21.11 19.06
N PRO A 161 9.13 21.18 20.18
CA PRO A 161 10.26 20.30 20.54
C PRO A 161 9.82 18.91 21.02
N VAL A 162 10.72 17.94 20.93
CA VAL A 162 10.56 16.62 21.56
C VAL A 162 10.95 16.76 23.03
N THR A 163 10.02 16.43 23.94
CA THR A 163 10.28 16.46 25.38
C THR A 163 11.04 15.22 25.84
N PRO A 164 11.85 15.28 26.93
CA PRO A 164 12.64 14.13 27.40
C PRO A 164 11.84 12.90 27.79
N ASP A 165 10.57 13.07 28.14
CA ASP A 165 9.63 12.02 28.52
C ASP A 165 8.81 11.47 27.35
N TYR A 166 9.01 12.01 26.15
CA TYR A 166 8.29 11.54 24.96
C TYR A 166 8.89 10.24 24.42
N THR A 167 8.07 9.23 24.31
CA THR A 167 8.46 7.86 23.86
C THR A 167 7.88 7.49 22.50
N GLY A 168 7.18 8.42 21.85
CA GLY A 168 6.57 8.18 20.54
C GLY A 168 7.47 8.55 19.36
N ASP A 169 6.92 8.36 18.17
CA ASP A 169 7.59 8.72 16.92
C ASP A 169 7.54 10.22 16.67
N VAL A 170 8.64 10.77 16.18
CA VAL A 170 8.63 12.08 15.51
C VAL A 170 8.13 11.87 14.07
N THR A 171 7.07 12.56 13.71
CA THR A 171 6.47 12.49 12.40
C THR A 171 6.81 13.71 11.57
N ILE A 172 7.36 13.52 10.39
CA ILE A 172 7.61 14.57 9.41
C ILE A 172 6.49 14.48 8.36
N VAL A 173 5.88 15.60 8.03
CA VAL A 173 4.74 15.69 7.09
C VAL A 173 5.01 16.69 5.97
N GLY A 174 4.14 16.70 4.94
CA GLY A 174 4.25 17.60 3.78
C GLY A 174 5.27 17.12 2.74
N LEU A 175 5.64 15.84 2.79
CA LEU A 175 6.60 15.23 1.86
C LEU A 175 5.92 14.85 0.53
N SER A 176 6.69 14.84 -0.55
CA SER A 176 6.27 14.25 -1.82
C SER A 176 6.33 12.71 -1.78
N PHE A 177 5.73 12.08 -2.77
CA PHE A 177 5.77 10.63 -2.93
C PHE A 177 7.21 10.13 -3.02
N ASP A 178 7.54 9.08 -2.28
CA ASP A 178 8.85 8.42 -2.23
C ASP A 178 10.04 9.39 -2.01
N ALA A 179 9.84 10.43 -1.19
CA ALA A 179 10.87 11.40 -0.86
C ALA A 179 12.00 10.78 -0.04
N ASP A 180 13.25 11.09 -0.40
CA ASP A 180 14.43 10.73 0.40
C ASP A 180 14.55 11.67 1.62
N VAL A 181 14.44 11.10 2.82
CA VAL A 181 14.46 11.83 4.08
C VAL A 181 15.79 11.57 4.80
N LYS A 182 16.46 12.64 5.22
CA LYS A 182 17.67 12.57 6.05
C LYS A 182 17.52 13.45 7.27
N ILE A 183 17.71 12.86 8.45
CA ILE A 183 17.74 13.57 9.73
C ILE A 183 19.20 13.71 10.12
N VAL A 184 19.63 14.94 10.33
CA VAL A 184 21.02 15.26 10.64
C VAL A 184 21.09 16.12 11.89
N THR A 185 22.21 16.04 12.62
CA THR A 185 22.50 16.99 13.70
C THR A 185 22.81 18.38 13.13
N SER A 186 22.85 19.41 14.00
CA SER A 186 23.27 20.77 13.62
C SER A 186 24.68 20.82 13.02
N ASN A 187 25.52 19.83 13.30
CA ASN A 187 26.89 19.71 12.77
C ASN A 187 26.94 18.85 11.48
N GLY A 188 25.77 18.45 10.92
CA GLY A 188 25.67 17.69 9.69
C GLY A 188 25.89 16.17 9.82
N VAL A 189 25.98 15.63 11.04
CA VAL A 189 26.12 14.17 11.24
C VAL A 189 24.78 13.50 10.99
N LEU A 190 24.74 12.49 10.14
CA LEU A 190 23.54 11.71 9.84
C LEU A 190 23.09 10.93 11.10
N VAL A 191 21.83 11.12 11.49
CA VAL A 191 21.19 10.42 12.61
C VAL A 191 20.26 9.31 12.11
N ASN A 192 19.48 9.61 11.06
CA ASN A 192 18.55 8.66 10.49
C ASN A 192 18.29 9.01 9.01
N SER A 193 17.89 8.02 8.22
CA SER A 193 17.46 8.22 6.83
C SER A 193 16.46 7.18 6.42
N GLY A 194 15.63 7.49 5.41
CA GLY A 194 14.66 6.60 4.83
C GLY A 194 13.82 7.28 3.77
N ARG A 195 12.76 6.60 3.34
CA ARG A 195 11.80 7.08 2.35
C ARG A 195 10.47 7.45 2.99
N SER A 196 9.79 8.45 2.45
CA SER A 196 8.45 8.81 2.90
C SER A 196 7.44 7.71 2.59
N THR A 197 6.49 7.51 3.52
CA THR A 197 5.31 6.67 3.34
C THR A 197 4.15 7.56 2.92
N GLY A 198 3.97 7.74 1.61
CA GLY A 198 3.13 8.81 1.08
C GLY A 198 3.74 10.18 1.40
N GLY A 199 2.99 11.06 2.05
CA GLY A 199 3.41 12.40 2.46
C GLY A 199 4.09 12.49 3.81
N THR A 200 4.40 11.35 4.48
CA THR A 200 4.95 11.34 5.84
C THR A 200 6.18 10.46 5.97
N TYR A 201 7.01 10.78 6.97
CA TYR A 201 8.09 9.92 7.45
C TYR A 201 8.02 9.85 8.98
N ARG A 202 8.10 8.65 9.55
CA ARG A 202 8.13 8.42 11.00
C ARG A 202 9.52 8.01 11.45
N TRP A 203 9.98 8.62 12.52
CA TRP A 203 11.25 8.33 13.14
C TRP A 203 11.07 8.10 14.64
N LEU A 204 11.35 6.87 15.09
CA LEU A 204 11.44 6.58 16.51
C LEU A 204 12.72 7.20 17.07
N SER A 205 12.58 8.37 17.69
CA SER A 205 13.70 9.06 18.34
C SER A 205 13.93 8.40 19.71
N LEU A 206 14.88 7.47 19.77
CA LEU A 206 15.45 7.04 21.05
C LEU A 206 16.45 8.10 21.49
N ILE A 207 15.95 9.24 22.00
CA ILE A 207 16.78 10.25 22.66
C ILE A 207 17.05 9.69 24.06
N HIS A 208 18.21 9.10 24.25
CA HIS A 208 18.80 8.80 25.56
C HIS A 208 20.07 9.65 25.77
#